data_6f9da02e2aced7da358fac9d3b66f959
#
_entry.id   6f9da02e2aced7da358fac9d3b66f959
#
_cell.length_a   1.000
_cell.length_b   1.000
_cell.length_c   1.000
_cell.angle_alpha   90.00
_cell.angle_beta   90.00
_cell.angle_gamma   90.00
#
_symmetry.space_group_name_H-M   'P 1'
#
loop_
_entity.id
_entity.type
_entity.pdbx_description
1 polymer ?
#
loop_
_entity_poly.entity_id
_entity_poly.type
_entity_poly.pdbx_seq_one_letter_code
_entity_poly.pdbx_strand_id
1 'polypeptide(L)'
;LVLFTGGEDVEPSFYGEDKGRFTRCNKGRDNLEFQMAADFYNVPKLGICRGAQFLTVHSGGRLIQHVENHGVSHNIVFEYPVKGTYEISSTHHQMMYPFNLKEVDYRVCAYSEYFRSELYYNGNNKNIDLPKNFVEPEVVYYPKTKSFCIQGHPEFSSISDDFKKLMLRIISTMLNV
;
A
#
# COMPACT_ATOMS: atom_id res chain seq x y z
N LEU A 1 2.71 14.19 -11.77
CA LEU A 1 2.66 13.22 -10.64
C LEU A 1 1.85 13.81 -9.50
N VAL A 2 0.91 13.03 -8.96
CA VAL A 2 0.20 13.36 -7.70
C VAL A 2 0.73 12.45 -6.61
N LEU A 3 1.09 13.02 -5.45
CA LEU A 3 1.58 12.30 -4.28
C LEU A 3 0.52 12.26 -3.19
N PHE A 4 0.17 11.07 -2.73
CA PHE A 4 -0.67 10.80 -1.56
C PHE A 4 0.22 10.34 -0.41
N THR A 5 0.21 11.09 0.69
CA THR A 5 1.13 10.90 1.82
C THR A 5 0.54 10.02 2.93
N GLY A 6 1.37 9.67 3.89
CA GLY A 6 0.98 8.98 5.12
C GLY A 6 -0.05 9.71 5.98
N GLY A 7 -0.54 9.06 7.01
CA GLY A 7 -1.53 9.60 7.96
C GLY A 7 -2.45 8.56 8.56
N GLU A 8 -3.63 8.99 8.98
CA GLU A 8 -4.69 8.16 9.57
C GLU A 8 -5.22 7.13 8.56
N ASP A 9 -5.91 6.10 9.05
CA ASP A 9 -6.45 5.03 8.22
C ASP A 9 -7.48 5.52 7.20
N VAL A 10 -7.67 4.74 6.14
CA VAL A 10 -8.74 4.97 5.16
C VAL A 10 -10.06 4.47 5.70
N GLU A 11 -11.13 5.25 5.52
CA GLU A 11 -12.50 4.92 5.95
C GLU A 11 -12.99 3.62 5.31
N PRO A 12 -13.32 2.59 6.10
CA PRO A 12 -13.67 1.26 5.58
C PRO A 12 -14.90 1.22 4.69
N SER A 13 -15.83 2.14 4.85
CA SER A 13 -17.03 2.21 3.99
C SER A 13 -16.69 2.42 2.50
N PHE A 14 -15.50 2.93 2.16
CA PHE A 14 -15.04 3.08 0.77
C PHE A 14 -14.64 1.76 0.11
N TYR A 15 -14.37 0.72 0.89
CA TYR A 15 -14.08 -0.63 0.37
C TYR A 15 -15.06 -1.69 0.87
N GLY A 16 -16.25 -1.25 1.32
CA GLY A 16 -17.40 -2.10 1.61
C GLY A 16 -17.29 -2.89 2.91
N GLU A 17 -16.56 -2.38 3.89
CA GLU A 17 -16.40 -3.00 5.20
C GLU A 17 -16.88 -2.11 6.34
N ASP A 18 -17.19 -2.74 7.48
CA ASP A 18 -17.42 -2.05 8.74
C ASP A 18 -16.11 -1.60 9.37
N LYS A 19 -16.18 -0.58 10.21
CA LYS A 19 -15.02 -0.05 10.91
C LYS A 19 -14.60 -0.98 12.05
N GLY A 20 -13.40 -1.55 11.95
CA GLY A 20 -12.79 -2.35 12.99
C GLY A 20 -12.33 -1.51 14.20
N ARG A 21 -12.10 -2.19 15.34
CA ARG A 21 -11.72 -1.54 16.61
C ARG A 21 -10.38 -0.79 16.56
N PHE A 22 -9.49 -1.18 15.66
CA PHE A 22 -8.17 -0.58 15.51
C PHE A 22 -8.14 0.59 14.53
N THR A 23 -9.17 0.73 13.68
CA THR A 23 -9.22 1.71 12.60
C THR A 23 -9.53 3.11 13.11
N ARG A 24 -8.69 4.08 12.74
CA ARG A 24 -8.86 5.52 13.03
C ARG A 24 -8.76 6.29 11.73
N CYS A 25 -9.89 6.75 11.21
CA CYS A 25 -10.02 7.35 9.89
C CYS A 25 -10.62 8.76 9.94
N ASN A 26 -10.34 9.54 8.90
CA ASN A 26 -10.90 10.86 8.67
C ASN A 26 -11.62 10.88 7.32
N LYS A 27 -12.93 10.61 7.34
CA LYS A 27 -13.75 10.54 6.14
C LYS A 27 -13.74 11.83 5.30
N GLY A 28 -13.55 12.99 5.93
CA GLY A 28 -13.45 14.27 5.23
C GLY A 28 -12.20 14.33 4.34
N ARG A 29 -11.06 13.87 4.86
CA ARG A 29 -9.82 13.74 4.10
C ARG A 29 -9.99 12.74 2.95
N ASP A 30 -10.57 11.58 3.23
CA ASP A 30 -10.77 10.55 2.21
C ASP A 30 -11.64 11.05 1.06
N ASN A 31 -12.76 11.73 1.35
CA ASN A 31 -13.62 12.34 0.32
C ASN A 31 -12.84 13.32 -0.56
N LEU A 32 -12.02 14.19 0.05
CA LEU A 32 -11.20 15.15 -0.70
C LEU A 32 -10.19 14.43 -1.60
N GLU A 33 -9.51 13.42 -1.09
CA GLU A 33 -8.52 12.66 -1.86
C GLU A 33 -9.17 11.86 -2.99
N PHE A 34 -10.38 11.29 -2.79
CA PHE A 34 -11.13 10.65 -3.87
C PHE A 34 -11.50 11.65 -4.97
N GLN A 35 -11.93 12.87 -4.60
CA GLN A 35 -12.19 13.93 -5.58
C GLN A 35 -10.91 14.29 -6.34
N MET A 36 -9.79 14.50 -5.64
CA MET A 36 -8.49 14.78 -6.28
C MET A 36 -8.06 13.64 -7.22
N ALA A 37 -8.21 12.38 -6.79
CA ALA A 37 -7.83 11.25 -7.63
C ALA A 37 -8.70 11.14 -8.90
N ALA A 38 -9.97 11.55 -8.82
CA ALA A 38 -10.87 11.63 -9.97
C ALA A 38 -10.51 12.80 -10.90
N ASP A 39 -10.26 13.99 -10.36
CA ASP A 39 -9.87 15.18 -11.13
C ASP A 39 -8.56 14.95 -11.88
N PHE A 40 -7.63 14.21 -11.28
CA PHE A 40 -6.35 13.83 -11.86
C PHE A 40 -6.31 12.38 -12.38
N TYR A 41 -7.42 11.87 -12.91
CA TYR A 41 -7.56 10.47 -13.32
C TYR A 41 -6.42 9.97 -14.21
N ASN A 42 -6.02 10.76 -15.23
CA ASN A 42 -4.97 10.39 -16.19
C ASN A 42 -3.53 10.66 -15.70
N VAL A 43 -3.37 11.34 -14.57
CA VAL A 43 -2.06 11.70 -14.01
C VAL A 43 -1.52 10.53 -13.20
N PRO A 44 -0.23 10.16 -13.36
CA PRO A 44 0.42 9.18 -12.51
C PRO A 44 0.33 9.55 -11.03
N LYS A 45 0.13 8.54 -10.17
CA LYS A 45 -0.05 8.69 -8.74
C LYS A 45 0.98 7.87 -7.98
N LEU A 46 1.55 8.47 -6.95
CA LEU A 46 2.41 7.82 -5.98
C LEU A 46 1.73 7.84 -4.62
N GLY A 47 1.61 6.69 -3.97
CA GLY A 47 1.12 6.58 -2.59
C GLY A 47 2.21 6.07 -1.66
N ILE A 48 2.35 6.70 -0.49
CA ILE A 48 3.27 6.28 0.57
C ILE A 48 2.47 6.00 1.84
N CYS A 49 2.66 4.83 2.44
CA CYS A 49 2.02 4.35 3.65
C CYS A 49 0.48 4.43 3.52
N ARG A 50 -0.18 5.29 4.29
CA ARG A 50 -1.63 5.51 4.16
C ARG A 50 -2.03 5.91 2.73
N GLY A 51 -1.22 6.70 2.02
CA GLY A 51 -1.46 7.05 0.61
C GLY A 51 -1.45 5.84 -0.32
N ALA A 52 -0.63 4.83 -0.05
CA ALA A 52 -0.64 3.55 -0.76
C ALA A 52 -1.93 2.76 -0.50
N GLN A 53 -2.39 2.74 0.73
CA GLN A 53 -3.66 2.13 1.13
C GLN A 53 -4.84 2.83 0.44
N PHE A 54 -4.86 4.16 0.44
CA PHE A 54 -5.87 4.96 -0.25
C PHE A 54 -5.92 4.63 -1.75
N LEU A 55 -4.76 4.62 -2.43
CA LEU A 55 -4.70 4.30 -3.86
C LEU A 55 -5.06 2.84 -4.16
N THR A 56 -4.83 1.92 -3.22
CA THR A 56 -5.33 0.55 -3.31
C THR A 56 -6.85 0.53 -3.34
N VAL A 57 -7.52 1.25 -2.43
CA VAL A 57 -8.99 1.37 -2.39
C VAL A 57 -9.51 2.10 -3.64
N HIS A 58 -8.88 3.20 -4.04
CA HIS A 58 -9.21 3.92 -5.28
C HIS A 58 -9.12 3.03 -6.53
N SER A 59 -8.22 2.05 -6.52
CA SER A 59 -8.05 1.06 -7.60
C SER A 59 -9.02 -0.14 -7.51
N GLY A 60 -9.92 -0.16 -6.51
CA GLY A 60 -10.91 -1.21 -6.29
C GLY A 60 -10.43 -2.36 -5.39
N GLY A 61 -9.22 -2.26 -4.85
CA GLY A 61 -8.70 -3.18 -3.85
C GLY A 61 -9.35 -2.95 -2.47
N ARG A 62 -8.98 -3.79 -1.51
CA ARG A 62 -9.41 -3.67 -0.11
C ARG A 62 -8.19 -3.45 0.79
N LEU A 63 -8.46 -3.30 2.08
CA LEU A 63 -7.43 -3.25 3.12
C LEU A 63 -7.66 -4.35 4.15
N ILE A 64 -6.57 -4.86 4.70
CA ILE A 64 -6.60 -5.57 5.97
C ILE A 64 -6.53 -4.50 7.05
N GLN A 65 -7.53 -4.44 7.93
CA GLN A 65 -7.67 -3.35 8.89
C GLN A 65 -6.74 -3.45 10.09
N HIS A 66 -6.14 -4.62 10.31
CA HIS A 66 -5.09 -4.76 11.32
C HIS A 66 -4.18 -5.95 11.00
N VAL A 67 -2.89 -5.67 11.04
CA VAL A 67 -1.78 -6.62 11.01
C VAL A 67 -0.80 -6.30 12.13
N GLU A 68 -0.05 -7.30 12.56
CA GLU A 68 0.97 -7.16 13.60
C GLU A 68 2.37 -7.01 13.00
N ASN A 69 3.31 -6.52 13.81
CA ASN A 69 4.75 -6.50 13.52
C ASN A 69 5.21 -5.72 12.27
N HIS A 70 4.32 -4.89 11.69
CA HIS A 70 4.65 -3.98 10.59
C HIS A 70 4.94 -2.54 11.04
N GLY A 71 5.00 -2.28 12.34
CA GLY A 71 5.37 -0.97 12.90
C GLY A 71 6.88 -0.75 13.07
N VAL A 72 7.72 -1.59 12.46
CA VAL A 72 9.19 -1.55 12.56
C VAL A 72 9.82 -1.81 11.21
N SER A 73 11.06 -1.30 11.00
CA SER A 73 11.84 -1.55 9.78
C SER A 73 12.03 -3.05 9.55
N HIS A 74 11.96 -3.45 8.30
CA HIS A 74 12.12 -4.85 7.89
C HIS A 74 12.57 -4.97 6.43
N ASN A 75 12.98 -6.17 6.05
CA ASN A 75 13.37 -6.48 4.70
C ASN A 75 12.16 -6.74 3.81
N ILE A 76 12.21 -6.20 2.59
CA ILE A 76 11.27 -6.46 1.52
C ILE A 76 11.99 -7.07 0.33
N VAL A 77 11.34 -7.99 -0.37
CA VAL A 77 11.84 -8.65 -1.56
C VAL A 77 11.15 -8.06 -2.79
N PHE A 78 11.93 -7.41 -3.65
CA PHE A 78 11.48 -6.98 -4.97
C PHE A 78 11.58 -8.12 -5.97
N GLU A 79 10.48 -8.33 -6.72
CA GLU A 79 10.42 -9.22 -7.88
C GLU A 79 10.29 -8.44 -9.19
N TYR A 80 9.84 -7.18 -9.12
CA TYR A 80 9.62 -6.32 -10.28
C TYR A 80 9.67 -4.83 -9.89
N PRO A 81 10.22 -3.92 -10.72
CA PRO A 81 10.93 -4.14 -11.99
C PRO A 81 12.39 -4.57 -11.81
N VAL A 82 12.87 -4.61 -10.59
CA VAL A 82 14.19 -5.09 -10.18
C VAL A 82 14.03 -6.30 -9.28
N LYS A 83 15.11 -7.08 -9.12
CA LYS A 83 15.15 -8.15 -8.13
C LYS A 83 16.15 -7.82 -7.03
N GLY A 84 15.79 -8.11 -5.80
CA GLY A 84 16.67 -7.92 -4.65
C GLY A 84 15.93 -7.76 -3.33
N THR A 85 16.68 -7.87 -2.24
CA THR A 85 16.18 -7.66 -0.87
C THR A 85 16.72 -6.34 -0.34
N TYR A 86 15.84 -5.52 0.24
CA TYR A 86 16.16 -4.19 0.75
C TYR A 86 15.43 -3.93 2.06
N GLU A 87 16.07 -3.18 2.95
CA GLU A 87 15.41 -2.71 4.17
C GLU A 87 14.54 -1.50 3.88
N ILE A 88 13.30 -1.51 4.41
CA ILE A 88 12.38 -0.38 4.39
C ILE A 88 11.95 0.00 5.81
N SER A 89 11.78 1.29 6.06
CA SER A 89 11.18 1.77 7.31
C SER A 89 9.66 1.63 7.25
N SER A 90 9.05 1.17 8.33
CA SER A 90 7.63 0.86 8.36
C SER A 90 6.99 1.30 9.69
N THR A 91 5.77 1.83 9.61
CA THR A 91 5.00 2.31 10.76
C THR A 91 3.52 1.97 10.66
N HIS A 92 3.12 1.08 9.74
CA HIS A 92 1.73 0.77 9.48
C HIS A 92 1.21 -0.41 10.33
N HIS A 93 -0.09 -0.42 10.57
CA HIS A 93 -0.82 -1.53 11.16
C HIS A 93 -1.99 -2.00 10.26
N GLN A 94 -2.25 -1.31 9.17
CA GLN A 94 -3.14 -1.74 8.10
C GLN A 94 -2.31 -2.12 6.87
N MET A 95 -2.87 -2.98 6.00
CA MET A 95 -2.12 -3.50 4.86
C MET A 95 -2.96 -3.43 3.59
N MET A 96 -2.33 -3.09 2.47
CA MET A 96 -2.92 -3.20 1.14
C MET A 96 -3.38 -4.64 0.87
N TYR A 97 -4.59 -4.80 0.33
CA TYR A 97 -5.12 -6.11 -0.06
C TYR A 97 -5.66 -6.08 -1.50
N PRO A 98 -4.79 -6.28 -2.51
CA PRO A 98 -5.19 -6.28 -3.91
C PRO A 98 -5.81 -7.62 -4.37
N PHE A 99 -5.75 -8.68 -3.57
CA PHE A 99 -6.08 -10.06 -3.97
C PHE A 99 -7.58 -10.31 -4.22
N ASN A 100 -8.44 -9.32 -3.97
CA ASN A 100 -9.84 -9.34 -4.40
C ASN A 100 -10.03 -8.90 -5.87
N LEU A 101 -8.97 -8.38 -6.51
CA LEU A 101 -8.97 -7.95 -7.90
C LEU A 101 -8.52 -9.09 -8.83
N LYS A 102 -8.72 -8.91 -10.14
CA LYS A 102 -8.13 -9.79 -11.15
C LYS A 102 -6.62 -9.54 -11.23
N GLU A 103 -5.83 -10.57 -11.43
CA GLU A 103 -4.35 -10.46 -11.51
C GLU A 103 -3.84 -9.46 -12.55
N VAL A 104 -4.63 -9.20 -13.60
CA VAL A 104 -4.30 -8.19 -14.64
C VAL A 104 -4.46 -6.75 -14.15
N ASP A 105 -5.20 -6.52 -13.06
CA ASP A 105 -5.53 -5.19 -12.55
C ASP A 105 -4.51 -4.66 -11.52
N TYR A 106 -3.61 -5.52 -11.05
CA TYR A 106 -2.55 -5.14 -10.11
C TYR A 106 -1.28 -5.97 -10.34
N ARG A 107 -0.18 -5.48 -9.79
CA ARG A 107 1.07 -6.23 -9.68
C ARG A 107 1.70 -5.98 -8.32
N VAL A 108 1.90 -7.03 -7.54
CA VAL A 108 2.77 -6.96 -6.36
C VAL A 108 4.20 -6.88 -6.86
N CYS A 109 4.84 -5.74 -6.62
CA CYS A 109 6.23 -5.47 -7.04
C CYS A 109 7.24 -5.89 -5.98
N ALA A 110 6.86 -5.72 -4.70
CA ALA A 110 7.65 -6.19 -3.56
C ALA A 110 6.73 -6.61 -2.41
N TYR A 111 7.24 -7.51 -1.58
CA TYR A 111 6.54 -8.06 -0.42
C TYR A 111 7.52 -8.27 0.74
N SER A 112 7.03 -8.40 1.97
CA SER A 112 7.83 -8.68 3.16
C SER A 112 8.60 -10.00 2.99
N GLU A 113 9.89 -10.01 3.32
CA GLU A 113 10.77 -11.20 3.14
C GLU A 113 10.22 -12.44 3.87
N TYR A 114 9.58 -12.22 5.00
CA TYR A 114 8.92 -13.25 5.80
C TYR A 114 7.53 -12.76 6.21
N PHE A 115 6.60 -13.69 6.45
CA PHE A 115 5.35 -13.36 7.11
C PHE A 115 5.61 -12.80 8.50
N ARG A 116 5.12 -11.61 8.75
CA ARG A 116 5.34 -10.87 10.00
C ARG A 116 4.14 -10.91 10.92
N SER A 117 2.95 -11.01 10.34
CA SER A 117 1.70 -11.06 11.09
C SER A 117 1.16 -12.48 11.21
N GLU A 118 0.67 -12.83 12.39
CA GLU A 118 -0.13 -14.04 12.60
C GLU A 118 -1.63 -13.74 12.50
N LEU A 119 -2.02 -12.46 12.60
CA LEU A 119 -3.40 -12.00 12.62
C LEU A 119 -3.65 -10.99 11.48
N TYR A 120 -4.70 -11.24 10.70
CA TYR A 120 -5.12 -10.40 9.57
C TYR A 120 -6.59 -10.06 9.74
N TYR A 121 -6.89 -8.96 10.44
CA TYR A 121 -8.25 -8.62 10.79
C TYR A 121 -8.94 -7.73 9.77
N ASN A 122 -10.21 -8.07 9.47
CA ASN A 122 -11.16 -7.23 8.78
C ASN A 122 -11.95 -6.32 9.75
N GLY A 123 -12.94 -5.60 9.24
CA GLY A 123 -13.80 -4.72 10.03
C GLY A 123 -14.56 -5.38 11.16
N ASN A 124 -14.83 -6.69 11.09
CA ASN A 124 -15.45 -7.46 12.17
C ASN A 124 -14.46 -7.98 13.20
N ASN A 125 -13.20 -7.57 13.14
CA ASN A 125 -12.09 -8.04 13.97
C ASN A 125 -11.92 -9.58 13.95
N LYS A 126 -12.18 -10.17 12.79
CA LYS A 126 -11.95 -11.60 12.52
C LYS A 126 -10.82 -11.75 11.54
N ASN A 127 -10.06 -12.84 11.71
CA ASN A 127 -9.10 -13.24 10.70
C ASN A 127 -9.81 -13.47 9.36
N ILE A 128 -9.21 -12.94 8.32
CA ILE A 128 -9.66 -13.20 6.95
C ILE A 128 -9.05 -14.49 6.43
N ASP A 129 -9.78 -15.16 5.52
CA ASP A 129 -9.22 -16.28 4.78
C ASP A 129 -8.28 -15.76 3.70
N LEU A 130 -6.99 -16.07 3.85
CA LEU A 130 -5.96 -15.64 2.93
C LEU A 130 -5.89 -16.59 1.71
N PRO A 131 -5.70 -16.07 0.50
CA PRO A 131 -5.51 -16.92 -0.68
C PRO A 131 -4.18 -17.71 -0.59
N LYS A 132 -4.09 -18.85 -1.26
CA LYS A 132 -2.89 -19.72 -1.23
C LYS A 132 -1.61 -19.01 -1.69
N ASN A 133 -1.74 -18.03 -2.58
CA ASN A 133 -0.63 -17.24 -3.12
C ASN A 133 -0.46 -15.90 -2.38
N PHE A 134 -1.03 -15.77 -1.18
CA PHE A 134 -0.89 -14.56 -0.38
C PHE A 134 0.57 -14.31 -0.03
N VAL A 135 0.96 -13.07 -0.13
CA VAL A 135 2.18 -12.49 0.42
C VAL A 135 1.79 -11.20 1.13
N GLU A 136 2.59 -10.71 2.04
CA GLU A 136 2.38 -9.40 2.67
C GLU A 136 2.89 -8.29 1.73
N PRO A 137 2.01 -7.60 0.97
CA PRO A 137 2.45 -6.69 -0.08
C PRO A 137 3.00 -5.40 0.50
N GLU A 138 4.18 -5.02 0.03
CA GLU A 138 4.86 -3.78 0.43
C GLU A 138 4.93 -2.76 -0.70
N VAL A 139 4.99 -3.23 -1.95
CA VAL A 139 4.92 -2.35 -3.12
C VAL A 139 3.96 -2.95 -4.15
N VAL A 140 2.95 -2.18 -4.55
CA VAL A 140 1.94 -2.61 -5.52
C VAL A 140 1.78 -1.57 -6.62
N TYR A 141 1.68 -2.00 -7.87
CA TYR A 141 1.35 -1.17 -9.01
C TYR A 141 -0.04 -1.49 -9.55
N TYR A 142 -0.84 -0.45 -9.80
CA TYR A 142 -2.18 -0.54 -10.40
C TYR A 142 -2.18 0.14 -11.77
N PRO A 143 -2.11 -0.63 -12.88
CA PRO A 143 -1.95 -0.06 -14.22
C PRO A 143 -3.11 0.85 -14.65
N LYS A 144 -4.35 0.47 -14.33
CA LYS A 144 -5.55 1.22 -14.73
C LYS A 144 -5.62 2.62 -14.14
N THR A 145 -5.25 2.76 -12.86
CA THR A 145 -5.26 4.04 -12.17
C THR A 145 -3.91 4.76 -12.21
N LYS A 146 -2.90 4.14 -12.86
CA LYS A 146 -1.51 4.62 -12.93
C LYS A 146 -0.96 4.91 -11.53
N SER A 147 -1.23 4.00 -10.58
CA SER A 147 -0.90 4.20 -9.17
C SER A 147 0.25 3.28 -8.75
N PHE A 148 1.32 3.86 -8.23
CA PHE A 148 2.43 3.13 -7.61
C PHE A 148 2.38 3.34 -6.11
N CYS A 149 2.24 2.25 -5.37
CA CYS A 149 1.89 2.22 -3.96
C CYS A 149 3.02 1.61 -3.16
N ILE A 150 3.56 2.32 -2.18
CA ILE A 150 4.63 1.89 -1.28
C ILE A 150 4.09 1.91 0.14
N GLN A 151 4.00 0.74 0.78
CA GLN A 151 3.41 0.62 2.11
C GLN A 151 4.31 1.19 3.20
N GLY A 152 5.61 1.00 3.09
CA GLY A 152 6.60 1.57 4.01
C GLY A 152 6.99 3.01 3.66
N HIS A 153 8.05 3.50 4.33
CA HIS A 153 8.54 4.87 4.25
C HIS A 153 9.97 4.94 3.69
N PRO A 154 10.16 4.90 2.35
CA PRO A 154 11.50 5.00 1.77
C PRO A 154 12.15 6.37 1.99
N GLU A 155 11.36 7.40 2.32
CA GLU A 155 11.81 8.77 2.54
C GLU A 155 12.46 8.99 3.92
N PHE A 156 12.31 8.08 4.88
CA PHE A 156 12.84 8.26 6.23
C PHE A 156 14.37 8.33 6.25
N SER A 157 14.92 9.09 7.20
CA SER A 157 16.36 9.29 7.33
C SER A 157 17.13 8.01 7.66
N SER A 158 16.47 7.03 8.30
CA SER A 158 17.04 5.72 8.62
C SER A 158 17.33 4.84 7.40
N ILE A 159 16.71 5.15 6.26
CA ILE A 159 16.86 4.37 5.02
C ILE A 159 18.11 4.82 4.26
N SER A 160 18.86 3.86 3.70
CA SER A 160 20.08 4.15 2.97
C SER A 160 19.82 5.01 1.73
N ASP A 161 20.75 5.91 1.42
CA ASP A 161 20.66 6.78 0.25
C ASP A 161 20.66 6.00 -1.07
N ASP A 162 21.33 4.85 -1.10
CA ASP A 162 21.32 4.00 -2.31
C ASP A 162 19.96 3.38 -2.55
N PHE A 163 19.23 2.94 -1.50
CA PHE A 163 17.87 2.47 -1.64
C PHE A 163 16.91 3.60 -2.03
N LYS A 164 17.06 4.81 -1.48
CA LYS A 164 16.28 5.99 -1.90
C LYS A 164 16.47 6.30 -3.39
N LYS A 165 17.73 6.29 -3.88
CA LYS A 165 18.02 6.49 -5.30
C LYS A 165 17.42 5.39 -6.16
N LEU A 166 17.50 4.13 -5.73
CA LEU A 166 16.85 3.01 -6.40
C LEU A 166 15.34 3.22 -6.48
N MET A 167 14.68 3.57 -5.37
CA MET A 167 13.24 3.82 -5.35
C MET A 167 12.82 4.96 -6.29
N LEU A 168 13.58 6.06 -6.35
CA LEU A 168 13.32 7.14 -7.31
C LEU A 168 13.39 6.65 -8.77
N ARG A 169 14.36 5.80 -9.11
CA ARG A 169 14.46 5.20 -10.46
C ARG A 169 13.28 4.26 -10.74
N ILE A 170 12.89 3.44 -9.78
CA ILE A 170 11.73 2.55 -9.93
C ILE A 170 10.46 3.36 -10.15
N ILE A 171 10.21 4.38 -9.32
CA ILE A 171 9.05 5.27 -9.44
C ILE A 171 9.02 5.93 -10.82
N SER A 172 10.15 6.52 -11.25
CA SER A 172 10.25 7.14 -12.57
C SER A 172 9.96 6.15 -13.70
N THR A 173 10.51 4.95 -13.63
CA THR A 173 10.28 3.90 -14.64
C THR A 173 8.83 3.43 -14.66
N MET A 174 8.23 3.19 -13.49
CA MET A 174 6.88 2.62 -13.37
C MET A 174 5.78 3.61 -13.75
N LEU A 175 6.02 4.89 -13.53
CA LEU A 175 5.05 5.96 -13.73
C LEU A 175 5.33 6.82 -14.99
N ASN A 176 6.44 6.59 -15.69
CA ASN A 176 6.90 7.41 -16.84
C ASN A 176 7.00 8.91 -16.49
N VAL A 177 7.65 9.25 -15.39
CA VAL A 177 7.85 10.62 -14.89
C VAL A 177 9.32 10.92 -14.64
#